data_0dd7fc5a81663533cde50308fca5ba1b
#
_entry.id   0dd7fc5a81663533cde50308fca5ba1b
#
_cell.length_a   1.000
_cell.length_b   1.000
_cell.length_c   1.000
_cell.angle_alpha   90.00
_cell.angle_beta   90.00
_cell.angle_gamma   90.00
#
_symmetry.space_group_name_H-M   'P 1'
#
loop_
_entity.id
_entity.type
_entity.pdbx_description
1 polymer ?
#
loop_
_entity_poly.entity_id
_entity_poly.type
_entity_poly.pdbx_seq_one_letter_code
_entity_poly.pdbx_strand_id
1 'polypeptide(L)'
;MPTHSSKNAILQSLKLPEDVSVSELLGQGGRAQVFKAKLNDQDVIVKVYNKDVASKYLEKYNVDIAQFEFDRNKALFEINEIQEYVAKPFRVYPSSSRYSHSIIQEYVSGTILENLIKQLGFLPKEILDAGYLIVKHAEKNRIHDLDISVGNLKISKSNGFWKPKLYDFNIMPQYLFPPNLIVGLGYKLGIRKKSFRDYRSLRNWDRRGRQKKWIGRN
;
A
#
# COMPACT_ATOMS: atom_id res chain seq x y z
N MET A 1 -1.12 21.42 -11.05
CA MET A 1 0.12 20.98 -10.37
C MET A 1 0.54 22.05 -9.39
N PRO A 2 0.90 21.76 -8.13
CA PRO A 2 1.36 22.76 -7.20
C PRO A 2 2.67 23.40 -7.69
N THR A 3 2.79 24.71 -7.54
CA THR A 3 3.97 25.49 -7.92
C THR A 3 5.17 25.10 -7.06
N HIS A 4 6.41 25.34 -7.54
CA HIS A 4 7.65 25.06 -6.78
C HIS A 4 7.66 25.70 -5.39
N SER A 5 7.08 26.90 -5.24
CA SER A 5 6.95 27.62 -3.97
C SER A 5 6.06 26.89 -2.95
N SER A 6 4.95 26.26 -3.40
CA SER A 6 4.06 25.53 -2.51
C SER A 6 4.64 24.19 -2.03
N LYS A 7 5.51 23.56 -2.82
CA LYS A 7 6.20 22.32 -2.43
C LYS A 7 7.20 22.56 -1.29
N ASN A 8 7.98 23.64 -1.37
CA ASN A 8 8.96 24.00 -0.34
C ASN A 8 8.26 24.38 0.99
N ALA A 9 7.14 25.08 0.94
CA ALA A 9 6.37 25.41 2.14
C ALA A 9 5.82 24.16 2.86
N ILE A 10 5.36 23.14 2.11
CA ILE A 10 4.90 21.88 2.68
C ILE A 10 6.06 21.13 3.35
N LEU A 11 7.23 21.05 2.71
CA LEU A 11 8.39 20.38 3.29
C LEU A 11 8.84 21.00 4.61
N GLN A 12 8.83 22.34 4.70
CA GLN A 12 9.21 23.08 5.90
C GLN A 12 8.20 22.94 7.06
N SER A 13 6.95 22.60 6.76
CA SER A 13 5.90 22.41 7.79
C SER A 13 5.93 21.04 8.46
N LEU A 14 6.70 20.09 7.93
CA LEU A 14 6.79 18.72 8.45
C LEU A 14 7.66 18.69 9.72
N LYS A 15 7.07 18.19 10.79
CA LYS A 15 7.82 17.88 12.02
C LYS A 15 8.26 16.43 11.97
N LEU A 16 9.50 16.19 11.64
CA LEU A 16 10.12 14.86 11.57
C LEU A 16 11.33 14.81 12.50
N PRO A 17 11.78 13.62 12.93
CA PRO A 17 13.03 13.46 13.66
C PRO A 17 14.24 13.91 12.85
N GLU A 18 15.33 14.26 13.54
CA GLU A 18 16.56 14.78 12.93
C GLU A 18 17.26 13.76 12.00
N ASP A 19 17.05 12.46 12.24
CA ASP A 19 17.61 11.38 11.43
C ASP A 19 16.76 11.09 10.16
N VAL A 20 15.70 11.90 9.91
CA VAL A 20 14.85 11.79 8.72
C VAL A 20 14.94 13.06 7.89
N SER A 21 15.55 12.98 6.73
CA SER A 21 15.65 14.09 5.78
C SER A 21 14.77 13.87 4.55
N VAL A 22 13.78 14.75 4.37
CA VAL A 22 12.85 14.69 3.22
C VAL A 22 13.47 15.40 2.01
N SER A 23 13.41 14.75 0.85
CA SER A 23 14.00 15.28 -0.40
C SER A 23 12.96 15.67 -1.44
N GLU A 24 11.85 14.94 -1.55
CA GLU A 24 10.90 15.11 -2.66
C GLU A 24 9.48 14.68 -2.30
N LEU A 25 8.47 15.43 -2.77
CA LEU A 25 7.07 15.03 -2.75
C LEU A 25 6.81 14.12 -3.97
N LEU A 26 6.59 12.82 -3.72
CA LEU A 26 6.31 11.82 -4.77
C LEU A 26 4.84 11.77 -5.18
N GLY A 27 3.94 12.09 -4.26
CA GLY A 27 2.51 12.05 -4.53
C GLY A 27 1.65 12.65 -3.42
N GLN A 28 0.45 13.05 -3.79
CA GLN A 28 -0.55 13.57 -2.88
C GLN A 28 -1.89 12.91 -3.17
N GLY A 29 -2.37 12.15 -2.21
CA GLY A 29 -3.69 11.51 -2.25
C GLY A 29 -4.69 12.21 -1.32
N GLY A 30 -5.93 11.76 -1.35
CA GLY A 30 -6.98 12.28 -0.45
C GLY A 30 -6.71 12.02 1.04
N ARG A 31 -5.89 11.03 1.38
CA ARG A 31 -5.63 10.63 2.76
C ARG A 31 -4.26 11.04 3.27
N ALA A 32 -3.25 11.07 2.41
CA ALA A 32 -1.87 11.32 2.80
C ALA A 32 -1.07 11.95 1.66
N GLN A 33 0.03 12.57 2.04
CA GLN A 33 1.12 12.99 1.17
C GLN A 33 2.26 11.97 1.32
N VAL A 34 2.93 11.64 0.22
CA VAL A 34 4.00 10.66 0.16
C VAL A 34 5.28 11.34 -0.27
N PHE A 35 6.30 11.25 0.55
CA PHE A 35 7.60 11.89 0.32
C PHE A 35 8.70 10.84 0.18
N LYS A 36 9.66 11.10 -0.70
CA LYS A 36 10.96 10.45 -0.68
C LYS A 36 11.79 11.09 0.43
N ALA A 37 12.48 10.28 1.22
CA ALA A 37 13.31 10.74 2.33
C ALA A 37 14.51 9.81 2.52
N LYS A 38 15.43 10.21 3.39
CA LYS A 38 16.48 9.36 3.92
C LYS A 38 16.29 9.17 5.42
N LEU A 39 16.51 7.94 5.88
CA LEU A 39 16.58 7.55 7.27
C LEU A 39 17.99 6.95 7.51
N ASN A 40 18.86 7.66 8.21
CA ASN A 40 20.27 7.27 8.36
C ASN A 40 20.91 6.87 7.02
N ASP A 41 20.81 7.75 6.02
CA ASP A 41 21.29 7.57 4.63
C ASP A 41 20.58 6.50 3.78
N GLN A 42 19.68 5.71 4.36
CA GLN A 42 18.87 4.76 3.61
C GLN A 42 17.66 5.47 2.95
N ASP A 43 17.44 5.23 1.65
CA ASP A 43 16.25 5.72 0.95
C ASP A 43 14.97 5.09 1.53
N VAL A 44 14.03 5.95 1.93
CA VAL A 44 12.74 5.56 2.52
C VAL A 44 11.60 6.39 1.95
N ILE A 45 10.37 5.96 2.25
CA ILE A 45 9.15 6.73 2.05
C ILE A 45 8.65 7.20 3.41
N VAL A 46 8.28 8.48 3.48
CA VAL A 46 7.49 9.05 4.57
C VAL A 46 6.08 9.32 4.04
N LYS A 47 5.09 8.64 4.59
CA LYS A 47 3.67 8.85 4.27
C LYS A 47 3.04 9.65 5.41
N VAL A 48 2.70 10.91 5.16
CA VAL A 48 2.16 11.85 6.14
C VAL A 48 0.66 11.97 5.93
N TYR A 49 -0.12 11.67 6.96
CA TYR A 49 -1.58 11.67 6.89
C TYR A 49 -2.16 13.06 7.06
N ASN A 50 -3.21 13.36 6.29
CA ASN A 50 -3.96 14.60 6.39
C ASN A 50 -4.67 14.65 7.74
N LYS A 51 -4.53 15.75 8.49
CA LYS A 51 -5.10 15.92 9.84
C LYS A 51 -6.60 15.69 9.89
N ASP A 52 -7.35 16.30 8.96
CA ASP A 52 -8.82 16.16 8.91
C ASP A 52 -9.27 14.72 8.68
N VAL A 53 -8.52 13.98 7.85
CA VAL A 53 -8.79 12.57 7.61
C VAL A 53 -8.46 11.75 8.84
N ALA A 54 -7.30 11.97 9.44
CA ALA A 54 -6.86 11.27 10.65
C ALA A 54 -7.84 11.48 11.82
N SER A 55 -8.27 12.73 12.06
CA SER A 55 -9.27 13.06 13.09
C SER A 55 -10.59 12.33 12.87
N LYS A 56 -11.10 12.31 11.62
CA LYS A 56 -12.32 11.58 11.28
C LYS A 56 -12.23 10.08 11.55
N TYR A 57 -11.06 9.46 11.31
CA TYR A 57 -10.86 8.05 11.60
C TYR A 57 -10.81 7.77 13.10
N LEU A 58 -10.13 8.64 13.85
CA LEU A 58 -10.05 8.53 15.29
C LEU A 58 -11.45 8.71 15.93
N GLU A 59 -12.17 9.75 15.56
CA GLU A 59 -13.51 10.07 16.10
C GLU A 59 -14.54 8.98 15.75
N LYS A 60 -14.60 8.56 14.48
CA LYS A 60 -15.65 7.66 14.01
C LYS A 60 -15.38 6.20 14.32
N TYR A 61 -14.11 5.78 14.31
CA TYR A 61 -13.74 4.37 14.36
C TYR A 61 -12.81 4.04 15.54
N ASN A 62 -12.40 5.04 16.30
CA ASN A 62 -11.36 4.94 17.34
C ASN A 62 -10.07 4.29 16.79
N VAL A 63 -9.65 4.70 15.58
CA VAL A 63 -8.48 4.17 14.87
C VAL A 63 -7.50 5.27 14.53
N ASP A 64 -6.28 5.17 15.04
CA ASP A 64 -5.13 5.92 14.55
C ASP A 64 -4.66 5.30 13.23
N ILE A 65 -4.85 6.01 12.12
CA ILE A 65 -4.62 5.46 10.78
C ILE A 65 -3.15 5.13 10.50
N ALA A 66 -2.21 5.90 11.07
CA ALA A 66 -0.78 5.62 10.90
C ALA A 66 -0.39 4.35 11.65
N GLN A 67 -0.81 4.25 12.91
CA GLN A 67 -0.53 3.07 13.73
C GLN A 67 -1.16 1.82 13.10
N PHE A 68 -2.43 1.92 12.67
CA PHE A 68 -3.14 0.79 12.07
C PHE A 68 -2.49 0.30 10.77
N GLU A 69 -2.10 1.23 9.87
CA GLU A 69 -1.43 0.86 8.62
C GLU A 69 -0.04 0.25 8.90
N PHE A 70 0.71 0.84 9.83
CA PHE A 70 2.02 0.35 10.23
C PHE A 70 1.96 -1.07 10.80
N ASP A 71 1.02 -1.33 11.73
CA ASP A 71 0.86 -2.65 12.36
C ASP A 71 0.49 -3.71 11.33
N ARG A 72 -0.37 -3.38 10.36
CA ARG A 72 -0.71 -4.30 9.27
C ARG A 72 0.47 -4.57 8.34
N ASN A 73 1.23 -3.53 7.96
CA ASN A 73 2.43 -3.69 7.16
C ASN A 73 3.45 -4.56 7.90
N LYS A 74 3.68 -4.28 9.19
CA LYS A 74 4.59 -5.05 10.04
C LYS A 74 4.18 -6.51 10.12
N ALA A 75 2.90 -6.78 10.41
CA ALA A 75 2.39 -8.14 10.48
C ALA A 75 2.55 -8.92 9.16
N LEU A 76 2.38 -8.26 8.00
CA LEU A 76 2.64 -8.88 6.70
C LEU A 76 4.13 -9.12 6.46
N PHE A 77 4.98 -8.15 6.80
CA PHE A 77 6.42 -8.23 6.62
C PHE A 77 7.07 -9.32 7.50
N GLU A 78 6.48 -9.64 8.65
CA GLU A 78 6.95 -10.68 9.57
C GLU A 78 6.60 -12.11 9.09
N ILE A 79 5.83 -12.27 8.02
CA ILE A 79 5.55 -13.57 7.38
C ILE A 79 6.73 -13.93 6.48
N ASN A 80 7.58 -14.86 6.90
CA ASN A 80 8.83 -15.22 6.22
C ASN A 80 8.64 -15.55 4.73
N GLU A 81 7.57 -16.28 4.39
CA GLU A 81 7.31 -16.76 3.03
C GLU A 81 6.97 -15.64 2.03
N ILE A 82 6.58 -14.47 2.54
CA ILE A 82 6.20 -13.31 1.69
C ILE A 82 6.96 -12.03 2.04
N GLN A 83 7.90 -12.07 2.96
CA GLN A 83 8.65 -10.91 3.43
C GLN A 83 9.31 -10.13 2.28
N GLU A 84 9.88 -10.81 1.30
CA GLU A 84 10.51 -10.18 0.13
C GLU A 84 9.53 -9.43 -0.79
N TYR A 85 8.23 -9.80 -0.73
CA TYR A 85 7.16 -9.19 -1.52
C TYR A 85 6.43 -8.06 -0.82
N VAL A 86 6.87 -7.65 0.36
CA VAL A 86 6.23 -6.61 1.19
C VAL A 86 7.23 -5.52 1.49
N ALA A 87 6.85 -4.25 1.36
CA ALA A 87 7.70 -3.14 1.74
C ALA A 87 8.00 -3.18 3.25
N LYS A 88 9.28 -3.06 3.62
CA LYS A 88 9.71 -3.10 5.02
C LYS A 88 9.20 -1.88 5.77
N PRO A 89 8.46 -2.04 6.89
CA PRO A 89 8.12 -0.95 7.78
C PRO A 89 9.32 -0.60 8.67
N PHE A 90 9.56 0.70 8.89
CA PHE A 90 10.65 1.15 9.76
C PHE A 90 10.13 1.79 11.04
N ARG A 91 9.24 2.81 10.92
CA ARG A 91 8.77 3.59 12.06
C ARG A 91 7.34 4.08 11.85
N VAL A 92 6.67 4.39 12.96
CA VAL A 92 5.37 5.06 12.99
C VAL A 92 5.40 6.22 13.97
N TYR A 93 4.72 7.29 13.60
CA TYR A 93 4.45 8.44 14.45
C TYR A 93 2.93 8.63 14.51
N PRO A 94 2.29 8.10 15.57
CA PRO A 94 0.86 8.20 15.77
C PRO A 94 0.41 9.64 16.05
N SER A 95 -0.88 9.88 16.03
CA SER A 95 -1.49 11.21 16.28
C SER A 95 -1.11 11.84 17.62
N SER A 96 -0.75 11.01 18.62
CA SER A 96 -0.25 11.45 19.92
C SER A 96 1.23 11.86 19.93
N SER A 97 1.95 11.64 18.82
CA SER A 97 3.37 11.99 18.70
C SER A 97 3.57 13.52 18.59
N ARG A 98 4.74 14.00 19.04
CA ARG A 98 5.19 15.37 18.75
C ARG A 98 5.56 15.61 17.29
N TYR A 99 5.74 14.55 16.54
CA TYR A 99 6.06 14.58 15.11
C TYR A 99 4.81 14.58 14.24
N SER A 100 4.98 14.84 12.94
CA SER A 100 3.88 14.74 11.97
C SER A 100 3.34 13.30 11.93
N HIS A 101 2.02 13.17 11.95
CA HIS A 101 1.30 11.90 11.92
C HIS A 101 1.65 11.11 10.64
N SER A 102 2.49 10.09 10.77
CA SER A 102 3.13 9.47 9.60
C SER A 102 3.64 8.05 9.85
N ILE A 103 3.93 7.36 8.75
CA ILE A 103 4.72 6.13 8.74
C ILE A 103 5.96 6.30 7.90
N ILE A 104 7.01 5.56 8.24
CA ILE A 104 8.24 5.43 7.46
C ILE A 104 8.37 3.97 7.02
N GLN A 105 8.51 3.77 5.72
CA GLN A 105 8.68 2.44 5.13
C GLN A 105 9.71 2.46 4.01
N GLU A 106 10.09 1.29 3.53
CA GLU A 106 11.04 1.09 2.43
C GLU A 106 10.64 1.90 1.18
N TYR A 107 11.61 2.58 0.57
CA TYR A 107 11.46 3.10 -0.78
C TYR A 107 11.52 1.94 -1.78
N VAL A 108 10.38 1.49 -2.25
CA VAL A 108 10.30 0.45 -3.27
C VAL A 108 10.56 1.06 -4.64
N SER A 109 11.67 0.67 -5.26
CA SER A 109 12.01 1.05 -6.65
C SER A 109 11.22 0.22 -7.67
N GLY A 110 11.18 0.69 -8.92
CA GLY A 110 10.54 -0.05 -10.02
C GLY A 110 9.29 0.60 -10.57
N THR A 111 8.66 -0.08 -11.51
CA THR A 111 7.46 0.37 -12.24
C THR A 111 6.20 -0.12 -11.54
N ILE A 112 5.18 0.74 -11.42
CA ILE A 112 3.86 0.32 -10.92
C ILE A 112 3.30 -0.78 -11.84
N LEU A 113 2.74 -1.85 -11.27
CA LEU A 113 2.25 -3.00 -12.04
C LEU A 113 1.25 -2.61 -13.13
N GLU A 114 0.38 -1.63 -12.89
CA GLU A 114 -0.55 -1.13 -13.90
C GLU A 114 0.18 -0.59 -15.14
N ASN A 115 1.26 0.17 -14.93
CA ASN A 115 2.05 0.73 -16.02
C ASN A 115 2.85 -0.37 -16.75
N LEU A 116 3.38 -1.34 -16.01
CA LEU A 116 4.07 -2.49 -16.59
C LEU A 116 3.13 -3.29 -17.51
N ILE A 117 1.90 -3.59 -17.07
CA ILE A 117 0.90 -4.28 -17.90
C ILE A 117 0.58 -3.47 -19.17
N LYS A 118 0.50 -2.13 -19.05
CA LYS A 118 0.29 -1.25 -20.21
C LYS A 118 1.46 -1.30 -21.20
N GLN A 119 2.69 -1.34 -20.70
CA GLN A 119 3.92 -1.41 -21.51
C GLN A 119 4.09 -2.76 -22.21
N LEU A 120 3.91 -3.86 -21.47
CA LEU A 120 4.10 -5.20 -21.99
C LEU A 120 2.92 -5.72 -22.83
N GLY A 121 1.72 -5.19 -22.60
CA GLY A 121 0.48 -5.71 -23.19
C GLY A 121 -0.02 -7.02 -22.57
N PHE A 122 0.66 -7.55 -21.54
CA PHE A 122 0.29 -8.77 -20.81
C PHE A 122 0.76 -8.70 -19.36
N LEU A 123 0.25 -9.59 -18.52
CA LEU A 123 0.70 -9.80 -17.15
C LEU A 123 1.64 -11.00 -17.11
N PRO A 124 2.92 -10.84 -16.70
CA PRO A 124 3.82 -11.98 -16.46
C PRO A 124 3.25 -12.92 -15.39
N LYS A 125 3.35 -14.23 -15.66
CA LYS A 125 2.78 -15.27 -14.78
C LYS A 125 3.40 -15.23 -13.38
N GLU A 126 4.70 -15.00 -13.29
CA GLU A 126 5.43 -14.92 -12.02
C GLU A 126 4.90 -13.83 -11.09
N ILE A 127 4.46 -12.69 -11.66
CA ILE A 127 3.87 -11.59 -10.88
C ILE A 127 2.49 -11.99 -10.35
N LEU A 128 1.69 -12.68 -11.16
CA LEU A 128 0.39 -13.18 -10.73
C LEU A 128 0.53 -14.25 -9.65
N ASP A 129 1.46 -15.18 -9.83
CA ASP A 129 1.76 -16.24 -8.86
C ASP A 129 2.23 -15.66 -7.52
N ALA A 130 3.09 -14.63 -7.53
CA ALA A 130 3.50 -13.91 -6.33
C ALA A 130 2.31 -13.21 -5.65
N GLY A 131 1.39 -12.62 -6.41
CA GLY A 131 0.15 -12.05 -5.87
C GLY A 131 -0.69 -13.10 -5.13
N TYR A 132 -0.87 -14.29 -5.71
CA TYR A 132 -1.56 -15.40 -5.04
C TYR A 132 -0.81 -15.89 -3.80
N LEU A 133 0.52 -15.95 -3.84
CA LEU A 133 1.35 -16.32 -2.70
C LEU A 133 1.14 -15.34 -1.53
N ILE A 134 1.20 -14.03 -1.80
CA ILE A 134 0.96 -12.98 -0.79
C ILE A 134 -0.40 -13.18 -0.14
N VAL A 135 -1.48 -13.29 -0.93
CA VAL A 135 -2.84 -13.41 -0.39
C VAL A 135 -3.01 -14.70 0.41
N LYS A 136 -2.49 -15.83 -0.08
CA LYS A 136 -2.58 -17.14 0.59
C LYS A 136 -1.91 -17.10 1.97
N HIS A 137 -0.68 -16.57 2.05
CA HIS A 137 0.06 -16.53 3.32
C HIS A 137 -0.51 -15.47 4.28
N ALA A 138 -0.97 -14.32 3.79
CA ALA A 138 -1.70 -13.36 4.59
C ALA A 138 -2.98 -13.96 5.19
N GLU A 139 -3.79 -14.67 4.38
CA GLU A 139 -5.02 -15.32 4.83
C GLU A 139 -4.74 -16.38 5.91
N LYS A 140 -3.69 -17.21 5.75
CA LYS A 140 -3.24 -18.18 6.75
C LYS A 140 -2.88 -17.52 8.08
N ASN A 141 -2.33 -16.31 8.03
CA ASN A 141 -1.99 -15.50 9.20
C ASN A 141 -3.13 -14.55 9.63
N ARG A 142 -4.37 -14.77 9.14
CA ARG A 142 -5.58 -14.00 9.49
C ARG A 142 -5.52 -12.52 9.10
N ILE A 143 -4.64 -12.16 8.17
CA ILE A 143 -4.56 -10.81 7.58
C ILE A 143 -5.32 -10.84 6.25
N HIS A 144 -6.34 -10.00 6.12
CA HIS A 144 -7.25 -10.02 4.96
C HIS A 144 -7.49 -8.61 4.45
N ASP A 145 -8.02 -8.49 3.23
CA ASP A 145 -8.40 -7.22 2.61
C ASP A 145 -7.20 -6.27 2.51
N LEU A 146 -6.15 -6.74 1.81
CA LEU A 146 -4.83 -6.11 1.70
C LEU A 146 -4.83 -4.85 0.83
N ASP A 147 -5.85 -4.66 -0.02
CA ASP A 147 -5.86 -3.74 -1.15
C ASP A 147 -4.77 -4.08 -2.20
N ILE A 148 -4.63 -5.37 -2.48
CA ILE A 148 -3.67 -5.88 -3.47
C ILE A 148 -4.14 -5.52 -4.90
N SER A 149 -4.05 -4.25 -5.25
CA SER A 149 -4.43 -3.71 -6.56
C SER A 149 -3.19 -3.53 -7.45
N VAL A 150 -3.39 -3.42 -8.77
CA VAL A 150 -2.29 -3.16 -9.72
C VAL A 150 -1.60 -1.81 -9.49
N GLY A 151 -2.24 -0.89 -8.77
CA GLY A 151 -1.67 0.41 -8.37
C GLY A 151 -0.77 0.34 -7.14
N ASN A 152 -0.91 -0.71 -6.32
CA ASN A 152 -0.26 -0.82 -5.01
C ASN A 152 0.97 -1.75 -5.01
N LEU A 153 1.36 -2.25 -6.20
CA LEU A 153 2.59 -3.01 -6.38
C LEU A 153 3.56 -2.29 -7.30
N LYS A 154 4.82 -2.27 -6.89
CA LYS A 154 5.94 -1.94 -7.78
C LYS A 154 6.68 -3.19 -8.19
N ILE A 155 7.09 -3.20 -9.43
CA ILE A 155 7.77 -4.33 -10.06
C ILE A 155 9.17 -3.88 -10.45
N SER A 156 10.17 -4.55 -9.93
CA SER A 156 11.55 -4.47 -10.39
C SER A 156 11.93 -5.73 -11.16
N LYS A 157 13.05 -5.69 -11.87
CA LYS A 157 13.61 -6.85 -12.55
C LYS A 157 15.05 -7.05 -12.08
N SER A 158 15.36 -8.24 -11.58
CA SER A 158 16.70 -8.59 -11.11
C SER A 158 17.06 -9.98 -11.61
N ASN A 159 18.24 -10.12 -12.24
CA ASN A 159 18.73 -11.39 -12.81
C ASN A 159 17.72 -12.07 -13.75
N GLY A 160 16.99 -11.27 -14.54
CA GLY A 160 15.97 -11.78 -15.46
C GLY A 160 14.59 -12.03 -14.84
N PHE A 161 14.44 -12.06 -13.53
CA PHE A 161 13.20 -12.37 -12.83
C PHE A 161 12.45 -11.10 -12.39
N TRP A 162 11.13 -11.17 -12.46
CA TRP A 162 10.25 -10.12 -11.97
C TRP A 162 10.12 -10.21 -10.45
N LYS A 163 10.32 -9.09 -9.77
CA LYS A 163 10.20 -8.96 -8.31
C LYS A 163 9.10 -7.97 -7.97
N PRO A 164 7.87 -8.46 -7.74
CA PRO A 164 6.78 -7.62 -7.25
C PRO A 164 6.96 -7.32 -5.77
N LYS A 165 6.60 -6.09 -5.36
CA LYS A 165 6.59 -5.67 -3.95
C LYS A 165 5.36 -4.81 -3.67
N LEU A 166 4.53 -5.25 -2.72
CA LEU A 166 3.38 -4.51 -2.20
C LEU A 166 3.87 -3.39 -1.28
N TYR A 167 3.46 -2.15 -1.52
CA TYR A 167 3.94 -0.97 -0.80
C TYR A 167 2.83 -0.06 -0.24
N ASP A 168 1.58 -0.27 -0.61
CA ASP A 168 0.43 0.47 -0.08
C ASP A 168 -0.63 -0.52 0.40
N PHE A 169 -1.20 -0.26 1.58
CA PHE A 169 -2.01 -1.21 2.33
C PHE A 169 -3.40 -0.63 2.64
N ASN A 170 -4.39 -1.50 2.73
CA ASN A 170 -5.73 -1.08 3.12
C ASN A 170 -5.79 -0.70 4.60
N ILE A 171 -6.07 0.56 4.87
CA ILE A 171 -6.29 1.09 6.23
C ILE A 171 -7.74 0.93 6.71
N MET A 172 -8.64 0.46 5.86
CA MET A 172 -10.06 0.26 6.19
C MET A 172 -10.59 -1.06 5.63
N PRO A 173 -10.13 -2.21 6.16
CA PRO A 173 -10.64 -3.51 5.70
C PRO A 173 -12.15 -3.62 5.97
N GLN A 174 -12.90 -4.00 4.94
CA GLN A 174 -14.37 -4.02 5.00
C GLN A 174 -14.96 -5.00 6.02
N TYR A 175 -14.21 -6.00 6.42
CA TYR A 175 -14.66 -6.94 7.45
C TYR A 175 -14.60 -6.36 8.87
N LEU A 176 -13.77 -5.30 9.10
CA LEU A 176 -13.72 -4.53 10.34
C LEU A 176 -14.58 -3.27 10.24
N PHE A 177 -14.58 -2.63 9.08
CA PHE A 177 -15.25 -1.36 8.82
C PHE A 177 -16.18 -1.50 7.62
N PRO A 178 -17.31 -2.22 7.76
CA PRO A 178 -18.21 -2.46 6.64
C PRO A 178 -18.87 -1.15 6.18
N PRO A 179 -19.00 -0.93 4.86
CA PRO A 179 -19.59 0.30 4.32
C PRO A 179 -21.08 0.41 4.63
N ASN A 180 -21.76 -0.72 4.89
CA ASN A 180 -23.18 -0.78 5.28
C ASN A 180 -23.48 -2.07 6.05
N LEU A 181 -24.69 -2.13 6.62
CA LEU A 181 -25.14 -3.25 7.43
C LEU A 181 -25.16 -4.60 6.67
N ILE A 182 -25.57 -4.60 5.40
CA ILE A 182 -25.66 -5.83 4.59
C ILE A 182 -24.28 -6.47 4.40
N VAL A 183 -23.27 -5.65 4.09
CA VAL A 183 -21.88 -6.10 3.97
C VAL A 183 -21.36 -6.61 5.31
N GLY A 184 -21.67 -5.90 6.40
CA GLY A 184 -21.30 -6.30 7.76
C GLY A 184 -21.89 -7.66 8.15
N LEU A 185 -23.18 -7.85 7.91
CA LEU A 185 -23.86 -9.13 8.15
C LEU A 185 -23.28 -10.25 7.28
N GLY A 186 -22.97 -9.98 6.02
CA GLY A 186 -22.33 -10.95 5.13
C GLY A 186 -21.01 -11.50 5.68
N TYR A 187 -20.17 -10.64 6.27
CA TYR A 187 -18.93 -11.07 6.95
C TYR A 187 -19.22 -11.78 8.28
N LYS A 188 -20.14 -11.25 9.10
CA LYS A 188 -20.48 -11.82 10.40
C LYS A 188 -21.09 -13.22 10.30
N LEU A 189 -21.91 -13.46 9.28
CA LEU A 189 -22.56 -14.76 9.03
C LEU A 189 -21.67 -15.72 8.21
N GLY A 190 -20.44 -15.33 7.86
CA GLY A 190 -19.53 -16.17 7.08
C GLY A 190 -19.91 -16.34 5.59
N ILE A 191 -20.99 -15.69 5.13
CA ILE A 191 -21.42 -15.71 3.72
C ILE A 191 -20.34 -15.07 2.82
N ARG A 192 -19.69 -14.02 3.34
CA ARG A 192 -18.60 -13.33 2.65
C ARG A 192 -17.27 -13.62 3.33
N LYS A 193 -16.35 -14.27 2.61
CA LYS A 193 -14.98 -14.51 3.11
C LYS A 193 -14.23 -13.19 3.29
N LYS A 194 -13.44 -13.04 4.35
CA LYS A 194 -12.64 -11.83 4.64
C LYS A 194 -11.63 -11.52 3.54
N SER A 195 -11.06 -12.55 2.89
CA SER A 195 -10.13 -12.45 1.75
C SER A 195 -10.82 -12.29 0.37
N PHE A 196 -12.16 -12.18 0.32
CA PHE A 196 -12.90 -12.10 -0.94
C PHE A 196 -12.41 -11.01 -1.88
N ARG A 197 -12.09 -9.81 -1.34
CA ARG A 197 -11.63 -8.68 -2.13
C ARG A 197 -10.24 -8.91 -2.72
N ASP A 198 -9.36 -9.55 -1.97
CA ASP A 198 -8.00 -9.86 -2.40
C ASP A 198 -8.02 -10.81 -3.61
N TYR A 199 -8.72 -11.92 -3.50
CA TYR A 199 -8.87 -12.87 -4.61
C TYR A 199 -9.62 -12.27 -5.81
N ARG A 200 -10.60 -11.40 -5.57
CA ARG A 200 -11.29 -10.67 -6.65
C ARG A 200 -10.31 -9.74 -7.38
N SER A 201 -9.42 -9.07 -6.64
CA SER A 201 -8.40 -8.20 -7.22
C SER A 201 -7.45 -8.99 -8.12
N LEU A 202 -6.93 -10.14 -7.66
CA LEU A 202 -6.04 -11.01 -8.45
C LEU A 202 -6.72 -11.53 -9.73
N ARG A 203 -7.99 -11.94 -9.66
CA ARG A 203 -8.76 -12.31 -10.86
C ARG A 203 -8.90 -11.16 -11.85
N ASN A 204 -9.00 -9.93 -11.36
CA ASN A 204 -9.06 -8.75 -12.22
C ASN A 204 -7.69 -8.45 -12.87
N TRP A 205 -6.56 -8.73 -12.19
CA TRP A 205 -5.24 -8.63 -12.81
C TRP A 205 -5.13 -9.56 -14.00
N ASP A 206 -5.47 -10.83 -13.81
CA ASP A 206 -5.43 -11.86 -14.86
C ASP A 206 -6.32 -11.48 -16.06
N ARG A 207 -7.54 -10.97 -15.79
CA ARG A 207 -8.45 -10.50 -16.83
C ARG A 207 -7.87 -9.32 -17.62
N ARG A 208 -7.29 -8.32 -16.95
CA ARG A 208 -6.66 -7.17 -17.61
C ARG A 208 -5.45 -7.59 -18.45
N GLY A 209 -4.67 -8.54 -17.99
CA GLY A 209 -3.54 -9.10 -18.75
C GLY A 209 -3.97 -9.86 -20.01
N ARG A 210 -5.13 -10.55 -19.98
CA ARG A 210 -5.66 -11.29 -21.14
C ARG A 210 -6.33 -10.39 -22.18
N GLN A 211 -7.05 -9.36 -21.78
CA GLN A 211 -7.77 -8.47 -22.69
C GLN A 211 -6.84 -7.75 -23.68
N LYS A 212 -5.60 -7.45 -23.30
CA LYS A 212 -4.64 -6.81 -24.20
C LYS A 212 -3.99 -7.75 -25.23
N LYS A 213 -3.95 -9.07 -24.98
CA LYS A 213 -3.50 -10.06 -25.98
C LYS A 213 -4.42 -10.13 -27.20
N TRP A 214 -5.70 -9.73 -27.07
CA TRP A 214 -6.68 -9.74 -28.17
C TRP A 214 -6.58 -8.53 -29.08
N ILE A 215 -6.16 -7.36 -28.58
CA ILE A 215 -6.07 -6.11 -29.34
C ILE A 215 -4.79 -6.03 -30.20
N GLY A 216 -3.81 -6.86 -29.96
CA GLY A 216 -2.53 -6.89 -30.70
C GLY A 216 -2.47 -7.90 -31.85
N ARG A 217 -3.60 -8.44 -32.32
CA ARG A 217 -3.68 -9.40 -33.46
C ARG A 217 -4.58 -8.90 -34.59
N ASN A 218 -4.55 -7.60 -34.86
CA ASN A 218 -5.06 -7.05 -36.11
C ASN A 218 -3.95 -6.39 -36.89
#